data_f510203f01406091828c2bdc3c816343
#
_entry.id   f510203f01406091828c2bdc3c816343
#
_cell.length_a   1.000
_cell.length_b   1.000
_cell.length_c   1.000
_cell.angle_alpha   90.00
_cell.angle_beta   90.00
_cell.angle_gamma   90.00
#
_symmetry.space_group_name_H-M   'P 1'
#
loop_
_entity.id
_entity.type
_entity.pdbx_description
1 polymer ?
#
loop_
_entity_poly.entity_id
_entity_poly.type
_entity_poly.pdbx_seq_one_letter_code
_entity_poly.pdbx_strand_id
1 'polypeptide(L)'
;MCQAVERLYSLGHRNIAFVNSNIEYNFAHLRLQGYLKGLKKLGLKQNDNMVLNGVMTTKEGENATRKLLHESFPPTAILYATDVAALGAYKVASDLGLQIGKELSIISYDGVPEGAFANPPLTTFKIDTKKAGEQLAALLIKRVNGEAVELLRETDPAILYPGEADGSPTVSSKELSCLLEKAKIVKT
;
A
#
# COMPACT_ATOMS: atom_id res chain seq x y z
N MET A 1 7.34 2.50 2.83
CA MET A 1 6.73 3.09 1.61
C MET A 1 7.75 3.52 0.56
N CYS A 2 8.89 4.13 0.87
CA CYS A 2 9.88 4.49 -0.17
C CYS A 2 10.30 3.26 -1.01
N GLN A 3 10.69 2.16 -0.38
CA GLN A 3 11.02 0.90 -1.07
C GLN A 3 9.86 0.33 -1.91
N ALA A 4 8.61 0.51 -1.46
CA ALA A 4 7.45 0.09 -2.24
C ALA A 4 7.30 0.90 -3.53
N VAL A 5 7.52 2.23 -3.48
CA VAL A 5 7.54 3.08 -4.68
C VAL A 5 8.68 2.66 -5.61
N GLU A 6 9.88 2.43 -5.08
CA GLU A 6 11.05 1.98 -5.86
C GLU A 6 10.77 0.64 -6.58
N ARG A 7 10.13 -0.30 -5.88
CA ARG A 7 9.73 -1.59 -6.46
C ARG A 7 8.74 -1.41 -7.61
N LEU A 8 7.66 -0.67 -7.39
CA LEU A 8 6.67 -0.42 -8.44
C LEU A 8 7.29 0.33 -9.64
N TYR A 9 8.18 1.27 -9.38
CA TYR A 9 8.91 1.95 -10.44
C TYR A 9 9.79 0.99 -11.24
N SER A 10 10.50 0.07 -10.58
CA SER A 10 11.34 -0.95 -11.25
C SER A 10 10.51 -1.93 -12.08
N LEU A 11 9.25 -2.18 -11.71
CA LEU A 11 8.29 -2.97 -12.49
C LEU A 11 7.72 -2.20 -13.70
N GLY A 12 7.95 -0.90 -13.82
CA GLY A 12 7.50 -0.08 -14.94
C GLY A 12 6.36 0.89 -14.62
N HIS A 13 5.83 0.90 -13.40
CA HIS A 13 4.77 1.85 -13.01
C HIS A 13 5.31 3.27 -12.94
N ARG A 14 4.53 4.23 -13.43
CA ARG A 14 4.85 5.67 -13.41
C ARG A 14 3.74 6.50 -12.74
N ASN A 15 2.52 6.00 -12.75
CA ASN A 15 1.37 6.60 -12.07
C ASN A 15 0.99 5.69 -10.89
N ILE A 16 1.46 6.06 -9.71
CA ILE A 16 1.35 5.28 -8.47
C ILE A 16 0.53 6.11 -7.48
N ALA A 17 -0.56 5.56 -6.96
CA ALA A 17 -1.37 6.19 -5.93
C ALA A 17 -1.02 5.67 -4.53
N PHE A 18 -1.44 6.42 -3.52
CA PHE A 18 -1.28 6.05 -2.11
C PHE A 18 -2.58 6.24 -1.34
N VAL A 19 -3.07 5.16 -0.76
CA VAL A 19 -4.22 5.14 0.16
C VAL A 19 -3.68 5.02 1.57
N ASN A 20 -3.86 6.08 2.34
CA ASN A 20 -3.29 6.25 3.67
C ASN A 20 -4.37 6.20 4.76
N SER A 21 -3.96 5.85 5.97
CA SER A 21 -4.79 5.93 7.17
C SER A 21 -4.98 7.38 7.63
N ASN A 22 -5.63 7.59 8.78
CA ASN A 22 -5.76 8.92 9.36
C ASN A 22 -4.37 9.53 9.62
N ILE A 23 -4.11 10.70 9.03
CA ILE A 23 -2.81 11.39 9.07
C ILE A 23 -2.41 11.83 10.49
N GLU A 24 -3.32 11.88 11.45
CA GLU A 24 -3.04 12.14 12.85
C GLU A 24 -2.22 11.01 13.50
N TYR A 25 -2.27 9.81 12.94
CA TYR A 25 -1.43 8.71 13.40
C TYR A 25 0.02 8.87 12.91
N ASN A 26 0.96 8.74 13.82
CA ASN A 26 2.38 8.88 13.51
C ASN A 26 2.82 7.91 12.39
N PHE A 27 2.35 6.67 12.38
CA PHE A 27 2.70 5.72 11.33
C PHE A 27 2.18 6.17 9.95
N ALA A 28 0.97 6.75 9.88
CA ALA A 28 0.40 7.24 8.62
C ALA A 28 1.18 8.43 8.08
N HIS A 29 1.59 9.35 8.97
CA HIS A 29 2.46 10.46 8.62
C HIS A 29 3.80 9.99 8.06
N LEU A 30 4.48 9.06 8.75
CA LEU A 30 5.76 8.48 8.31
C LEU A 30 5.63 7.69 6.99
N ARG A 31 4.53 6.97 6.78
CA ARG A 31 4.24 6.25 5.54
C ARG A 31 4.04 7.21 4.38
N LEU A 32 3.32 8.32 4.58
CA LEU A 32 3.18 9.38 3.57
C LEU A 32 4.52 10.01 3.22
N GLN A 33 5.32 10.37 4.22
CA GLN A 33 6.67 10.90 3.97
C GLN A 33 7.52 9.90 3.17
N GLY A 34 7.44 8.61 3.48
CA GLY A 34 8.14 7.56 2.74
C GLY A 34 7.70 7.46 1.28
N TYR A 35 6.39 7.58 1.01
CA TYR A 35 5.84 7.61 -0.34
C TYR A 35 6.34 8.82 -1.13
N LEU A 36 6.22 10.03 -0.57
CA LEU A 36 6.66 11.26 -1.20
C LEU A 36 8.17 11.27 -1.47
N LYS A 37 8.97 10.76 -0.51
CA LYS A 37 10.41 10.57 -0.68
C LYS A 37 10.73 9.63 -1.83
N GLY A 38 9.97 8.54 -1.99
CA GLY A 38 10.12 7.60 -3.10
C GLY A 38 9.85 8.26 -4.45
N LEU A 39 8.74 9.00 -4.58
CA LEU A 39 8.42 9.74 -5.80
C LEU A 39 9.52 10.73 -6.16
N LYS A 40 9.94 11.55 -5.19
CA LYS A 40 11.00 12.56 -5.40
C LYS A 40 12.32 11.93 -5.85
N LYS A 41 12.74 10.83 -5.21
CA LYS A 41 13.98 10.11 -5.53
C LYS A 41 14.01 9.61 -6.98
N LEU A 42 12.85 9.25 -7.52
CA LEU A 42 12.70 8.67 -8.86
C LEU A 42 12.27 9.69 -9.93
N GLY A 43 12.14 10.97 -9.56
CA GLY A 43 11.69 12.02 -10.47
C GLY A 43 10.24 11.86 -10.91
N LEU A 44 9.43 11.10 -10.16
CA LEU A 44 7.99 10.97 -10.43
C LEU A 44 7.25 12.22 -9.95
N LYS A 45 6.29 12.67 -10.77
CA LYS A 45 5.48 13.84 -10.43
C LYS A 45 4.52 13.51 -9.29
N GLN A 46 4.53 14.31 -8.24
CA GLN A 46 3.51 14.27 -7.21
C GLN A 46 2.17 14.78 -7.80
N ASN A 47 1.10 14.07 -7.49
CA ASN A 47 -0.27 14.47 -7.80
C ASN A 47 -1.14 14.24 -6.56
N ASP A 48 -1.70 15.32 -6.02
CA ASP A 48 -2.46 15.28 -4.77
C ASP A 48 -3.74 14.44 -4.89
N ASN A 49 -4.33 14.33 -6.09
CA ASN A 49 -5.46 13.44 -6.35
C ASN A 49 -5.09 11.95 -6.21
N MET A 50 -3.81 11.60 -6.25
CA MET A 50 -3.32 10.23 -6.06
C MET A 50 -3.06 9.88 -4.61
N VAL A 51 -3.35 10.78 -3.65
CA VAL A 51 -3.20 10.53 -2.21
C VAL A 51 -4.55 10.65 -1.52
N LEU A 52 -5.02 9.56 -0.93
CA LEU A 52 -6.27 9.54 -0.16
C LEU A 52 -5.95 9.18 1.30
N ASN A 53 -6.35 10.04 2.23
CA ASN A 53 -6.14 9.85 3.66
C ASN A 53 -7.43 9.44 4.37
N GLY A 54 -7.32 8.92 5.60
CA GLY A 54 -8.47 8.59 6.45
C GLY A 54 -9.07 7.22 6.19
N VAL A 55 -8.37 6.33 5.49
CA VAL A 55 -8.86 5.00 5.10
C VAL A 55 -8.37 3.95 6.10
N MET A 56 -9.30 3.36 6.87
CA MET A 56 -8.99 2.44 7.97
C MET A 56 -9.62 1.05 7.79
N THR A 57 -10.68 0.95 7.00
CA THR A 57 -11.46 -0.28 6.83
C THR A 57 -11.40 -0.80 5.40
N THR A 58 -11.74 -2.08 5.22
CA THR A 58 -11.88 -2.70 3.88
C THR A 58 -12.90 -1.95 3.02
N LYS A 59 -14.03 -1.51 3.60
CA LYS A 59 -15.06 -0.77 2.86
C LYS A 59 -14.58 0.62 2.41
N GLU A 60 -13.85 1.31 3.26
CA GLU A 60 -13.23 2.58 2.88
C GLU A 60 -12.14 2.37 1.83
N GLY A 61 -11.37 1.27 1.91
CA GLY A 61 -10.40 0.85 0.90
C GLY A 61 -11.06 0.59 -0.46
N GLU A 62 -12.22 -0.09 -0.48
CA GLU A 62 -13.05 -0.24 -1.69
C GLU A 62 -13.41 1.12 -2.27
N ASN A 63 -13.95 2.03 -1.46
CA ASN A 63 -14.38 3.35 -1.91
C ASN A 63 -13.19 4.19 -2.44
N ALA A 64 -12.05 4.14 -1.74
CA ALA A 64 -10.83 4.83 -2.15
C ALA A 64 -10.31 4.29 -3.50
N THR A 65 -10.29 2.96 -3.68
CA THR A 65 -9.89 2.33 -4.93
C THR A 65 -10.79 2.77 -6.08
N ARG A 66 -12.12 2.74 -5.90
CA ARG A 66 -13.08 3.19 -6.91
C ARG A 66 -12.83 4.65 -7.29
N LYS A 67 -12.61 5.53 -6.31
CA LYS A 67 -12.31 6.94 -6.55
C LYS A 67 -11.06 7.11 -7.40
N LEU A 68 -9.96 6.44 -7.06
CA LEU A 68 -8.70 6.51 -7.81
C LEU A 68 -8.84 5.99 -9.25
N LEU A 69 -9.59 4.91 -9.44
CA LEU A 69 -9.82 4.33 -10.78
C LEU A 69 -10.82 5.16 -11.61
N HIS A 70 -11.51 6.16 -11.03
CA HIS A 70 -12.37 7.10 -11.76
C HIS A 70 -11.63 8.38 -12.21
N GLU A 71 -10.36 8.55 -11.83
CA GLU A 71 -9.55 9.67 -12.32
C GLU A 71 -9.34 9.58 -13.84
N SER A 72 -9.16 10.73 -14.51
CA SER A 72 -8.92 10.79 -15.95
C SER A 72 -7.65 10.02 -16.38
N PHE A 73 -6.66 9.95 -15.50
CA PHE A 73 -5.46 9.13 -15.61
C PHE A 73 -5.36 8.23 -14.39
N PRO A 74 -6.06 7.07 -14.37
CA PRO A 74 -6.08 6.19 -13.23
C PRO A 74 -4.69 5.61 -12.94
N PRO A 75 -4.34 5.37 -11.67
CA PRO A 75 -3.08 4.74 -11.31
C PRO A 75 -3.08 3.28 -11.78
N THR A 76 -1.92 2.82 -12.28
CA THR A 76 -1.70 1.39 -12.57
C THR A 76 -1.18 0.62 -11.35
N ALA A 77 -0.82 1.33 -10.30
CA ALA A 77 -0.45 0.75 -9.01
C ALA A 77 -0.96 1.60 -7.85
N ILE A 78 -1.40 0.93 -6.79
CA ILE A 78 -1.85 1.58 -5.55
C ILE A 78 -1.09 0.99 -4.38
N LEU A 79 -0.46 1.88 -3.60
CA LEU A 79 0.10 1.55 -2.30
C LEU A 79 -0.97 1.78 -1.22
N TYR A 80 -1.08 0.85 -0.29
CA TYR A 80 -1.97 0.98 0.87
C TYR A 80 -1.14 1.07 2.15
N ALA A 81 -1.54 1.97 3.03
CA ALA A 81 -0.92 2.07 4.34
C ALA A 81 -1.17 0.82 5.21
N THR A 82 -2.28 0.11 5.00
CA THR A 82 -2.63 -1.11 5.72
C THR A 82 -3.17 -2.20 4.80
N ASP A 83 -2.94 -3.45 5.15
CA ASP A 83 -3.47 -4.59 4.40
C ASP A 83 -5.00 -4.64 4.43
N VAL A 84 -5.62 -4.27 5.55
CA VAL A 84 -7.08 -4.25 5.70
C VAL A 84 -7.73 -3.35 4.64
N ALA A 85 -7.15 -2.16 4.39
CA ALA A 85 -7.63 -1.27 3.33
C ALA A 85 -7.36 -1.85 1.94
N ALA A 86 -6.20 -2.49 1.72
CA ALA A 86 -5.83 -3.10 0.44
C ALA A 86 -6.78 -4.23 0.03
N LEU A 87 -7.30 -5.01 0.97
CA LEU A 87 -8.27 -6.07 0.68
C LEU A 87 -9.57 -5.53 0.03
N GLY A 88 -9.92 -4.26 0.26
CA GLY A 88 -11.02 -3.60 -0.42
C GLY A 88 -10.83 -3.45 -1.93
N ALA A 89 -9.58 -3.36 -2.40
CA ALA A 89 -9.27 -3.26 -3.82
C ALA A 89 -9.60 -4.53 -4.60
N TYR A 90 -9.51 -5.70 -3.97
CA TYR A 90 -9.84 -6.98 -4.62
C TYR A 90 -11.29 -7.04 -5.06
N LYS A 91 -12.20 -6.54 -4.22
CA LYS A 91 -13.62 -6.42 -4.57
C LYS A 91 -13.80 -5.51 -5.79
N VAL A 92 -13.12 -4.36 -5.82
CA VAL A 92 -13.21 -3.42 -6.93
C VAL A 92 -12.64 -4.00 -8.22
N ALA A 93 -11.49 -4.65 -8.15
CA ALA A 93 -10.86 -5.29 -9.30
C ALA A 93 -11.80 -6.38 -9.88
N SER A 94 -12.37 -7.24 -9.02
CA SER A 94 -13.36 -8.24 -9.43
C SER A 94 -14.58 -7.61 -10.10
N ASP A 95 -15.15 -6.54 -9.52
CA ASP A 95 -16.32 -5.86 -10.07
C ASP A 95 -16.06 -5.22 -11.43
N LEU A 96 -14.84 -4.78 -11.69
CA LEU A 96 -14.44 -4.09 -12.92
C LEU A 96 -13.76 -5.03 -13.94
N GLY A 97 -13.57 -6.30 -13.59
CA GLY A 97 -12.91 -7.28 -14.44
C GLY A 97 -11.40 -7.05 -14.61
N LEU A 98 -10.76 -6.37 -13.64
CA LEU A 98 -9.33 -6.13 -13.62
C LEU A 98 -8.61 -7.30 -12.93
N GLN A 99 -7.44 -7.66 -13.44
CA GLN A 99 -6.55 -8.64 -12.82
C GLN A 99 -5.51 -7.92 -11.96
N ILE A 100 -5.55 -8.17 -10.64
CA ILE A 100 -4.51 -7.69 -9.73
C ILE A 100 -3.17 -8.34 -10.08
N GLY A 101 -2.09 -7.57 -10.03
CA GLY A 101 -0.76 -7.97 -10.49
C GLY A 101 -0.53 -7.81 -11.99
N LYS A 102 -1.56 -7.39 -12.76
CA LYS A 102 -1.47 -7.11 -14.20
C LYS A 102 -1.93 -5.70 -14.55
N GLU A 103 -3.26 -5.47 -14.67
CA GLU A 103 -3.78 -4.13 -14.95
C GLU A 103 -3.68 -3.21 -13.74
N LEU A 104 -3.75 -3.76 -12.52
CA LEU A 104 -3.64 -3.04 -11.27
C LEU A 104 -2.69 -3.75 -10.31
N SER A 105 -1.58 -3.12 -9.96
CA SER A 105 -0.67 -3.62 -8.93
C SER A 105 -1.01 -3.06 -7.55
N ILE A 106 -0.84 -3.89 -6.52
CA ILE A 106 -1.12 -3.54 -5.13
C ILE A 106 0.06 -3.94 -4.25
N ILE A 107 0.55 -3.00 -3.44
CA ILE A 107 1.47 -3.28 -2.34
C ILE A 107 0.91 -2.62 -1.08
N SER A 108 1.00 -3.32 0.04
CA SER A 108 0.48 -2.84 1.32
C SER A 108 1.47 -3.03 2.47
N TYR A 109 0.99 -2.88 3.70
CA TYR A 109 1.78 -2.97 4.92
C TYR A 109 0.95 -3.58 6.04
N ASP A 110 1.53 -4.41 6.86
CA ASP A 110 1.22 -5.01 8.15
C ASP A 110 1.43 -6.53 8.15
N GLY A 111 1.11 -7.25 7.06
CA GLY A 111 1.27 -8.71 6.93
C GLY A 111 0.13 -9.48 7.60
N VAL A 112 -1.12 -9.03 7.43
CA VAL A 112 -2.28 -9.75 7.98
C VAL A 112 -2.46 -11.11 7.31
N PRO A 113 -2.89 -12.15 8.06
CA PRO A 113 -3.06 -13.51 7.53
C PRO A 113 -4.00 -13.58 6.32
N GLU A 114 -5.05 -12.77 6.30
CA GLU A 114 -6.07 -12.73 5.25
C GLU A 114 -5.48 -12.37 3.88
N GLY A 115 -4.38 -11.58 3.86
CA GLY A 115 -3.69 -11.22 2.63
C GLY A 115 -3.07 -12.41 1.90
N ALA A 116 -2.70 -13.47 2.62
CA ALA A 116 -2.15 -14.68 2.04
C ALA A 116 -3.22 -15.54 1.32
N PHE A 117 -4.49 -15.39 1.70
CA PHE A 117 -5.62 -16.08 1.10
C PHE A 117 -6.33 -15.26 0.00
N ALA A 118 -5.89 -14.01 -0.22
CA ALA A 118 -6.38 -13.21 -1.33
C ALA A 118 -5.94 -13.84 -2.68
N ASN A 119 -6.66 -13.59 -3.74
CA ASN A 119 -6.32 -14.10 -5.07
C ASN A 119 -6.17 -12.96 -6.08
N PRO A 120 -4.92 -12.69 -6.52
CA PRO A 120 -3.65 -13.32 -6.11
C PRO A 120 -3.25 -12.92 -4.68
N PRO A 121 -2.29 -13.66 -4.02
CA PRO A 121 -1.82 -13.32 -2.69
C PRO A 121 -1.27 -11.90 -2.62
N LEU A 122 -1.61 -11.18 -1.54
CA LEU A 122 -1.25 -9.78 -1.36
C LEU A 122 0.26 -9.61 -1.12
N THR A 123 0.89 -8.71 -1.87
CA THR A 123 2.26 -8.27 -1.61
C THR A 123 2.26 -7.23 -0.50
N THR A 124 2.96 -7.49 0.59
CA THR A 124 2.93 -6.63 1.77
C THR A 124 4.30 -6.51 2.44
N PHE A 125 4.51 -5.37 3.11
CA PHE A 125 5.63 -5.23 4.05
C PHE A 125 5.13 -5.61 5.44
N LYS A 126 5.85 -6.50 6.12
CA LYS A 126 5.52 -6.90 7.48
C LYS A 126 6.70 -6.78 8.43
N ILE A 127 6.39 -6.68 9.70
CA ILE A 127 7.34 -6.77 10.80
C ILE A 127 7.15 -8.13 11.49
N ASP A 128 8.22 -8.64 12.09
CA ASP A 128 8.13 -9.78 12.98
C ASP A 128 7.57 -9.31 14.34
N THR A 129 6.24 -9.42 14.49
CA THR A 129 5.53 -8.98 15.70
C THR A 129 5.93 -9.79 16.94
N LYS A 130 6.31 -11.06 16.79
CA LYS A 130 6.80 -11.89 17.89
C LYS A 130 8.13 -11.36 18.40
N LYS A 131 9.10 -11.19 17.50
CA LYS A 131 10.42 -10.60 17.82
C LYS A 131 10.26 -9.21 18.43
N ALA A 132 9.40 -8.36 17.86
CA ALA A 132 9.15 -7.02 18.40
C ALA A 132 8.60 -7.06 19.83
N GLY A 133 7.69 -8.00 20.13
CA GLY A 133 7.19 -8.23 21.49
C GLY A 133 8.27 -8.68 22.47
N GLU A 134 9.15 -9.60 22.07
CA GLU A 134 10.29 -10.07 22.87
C GLU A 134 11.27 -8.93 23.15
N GLN A 135 11.58 -8.11 22.15
CA GLN A 135 12.44 -6.93 22.29
C GLN A 135 11.83 -5.89 23.24
N LEU A 136 10.52 -5.58 23.11
CA LEU A 136 9.85 -4.67 24.04
C LEU A 136 9.90 -5.15 25.49
N ALA A 137 9.70 -6.45 25.73
CA ALA A 137 9.82 -7.02 27.07
C ALA A 137 11.24 -6.88 27.62
N ALA A 138 12.27 -7.14 26.79
CA ALA A 138 13.65 -6.97 27.19
C ALA A 138 13.98 -5.50 27.51
N LEU A 139 13.52 -4.55 26.71
CA LEU A 139 13.68 -3.11 26.96
C LEU A 139 12.97 -2.66 28.25
N LEU A 140 11.79 -3.21 28.52
CA LEU A 140 11.07 -2.93 29.78
C LEU A 140 11.86 -3.40 30.99
N ILE A 141 12.41 -4.61 30.95
CA ILE A 141 13.25 -5.14 32.05
C ILE A 141 14.48 -4.25 32.27
N LYS A 142 15.18 -3.84 31.21
CA LYS A 142 16.29 -2.89 31.31
C LYS A 142 15.86 -1.59 31.94
N ARG A 143 14.69 -1.06 31.58
CA ARG A 143 14.14 0.18 32.16
C ARG A 143 13.86 0.04 33.65
N VAL A 144 13.26 -1.07 34.08
CA VAL A 144 13.02 -1.38 35.49
C VAL A 144 14.31 -1.45 36.28
N ASN A 145 15.39 -1.95 35.67
CA ASN A 145 16.74 -2.00 36.25
C ASN A 145 17.49 -0.65 36.21
N GLY A 146 16.84 0.44 35.81
CA GLY A 146 17.37 1.80 35.88
C GLY A 146 18.12 2.28 34.63
N GLU A 147 18.09 1.55 33.52
CA GLU A 147 18.72 2.00 32.28
C GLU A 147 18.04 3.25 31.73
N ALA A 148 18.84 4.19 31.19
CA ALA A 148 18.37 5.46 30.67
C ALA A 148 17.46 5.26 29.44
N VAL A 149 16.36 6.02 29.34
CA VAL A 149 15.35 5.88 28.26
C VAL A 149 15.96 6.11 26.88
N GLU A 150 16.94 6.97 26.79
CA GLU A 150 17.66 7.33 25.56
C GLU A 150 18.38 6.12 24.91
N LEU A 151 18.75 5.15 25.73
CA LEU A 151 19.43 3.91 25.32
C LEU A 151 18.44 2.78 24.98
N LEU A 152 17.14 2.96 25.29
CA LEU A 152 16.10 1.96 25.13
C LEU A 152 15.32 2.14 23.82
N ARG A 153 16.04 2.21 22.70
CA ARG A 153 15.46 2.36 21.37
C ARG A 153 15.99 1.28 20.44
N GLU A 154 15.07 0.51 19.88
CA GLU A 154 15.37 -0.45 18.82
C GLU A 154 14.49 -0.16 17.61
N THR A 155 15.03 -0.44 16.42
CA THR A 155 14.32 -0.24 15.15
C THR A 155 14.55 -1.46 14.28
N ASP A 156 13.48 -2.19 14.01
CA ASP A 156 13.49 -3.30 13.05
C ASP A 156 12.96 -2.83 11.69
N PRO A 157 13.66 -3.16 10.59
CA PRO A 157 13.15 -2.87 9.25
C PRO A 157 11.96 -3.76 8.94
N ALA A 158 10.94 -3.21 8.30
CA ALA A 158 9.91 -4.01 7.69
C ALA A 158 10.47 -4.75 6.47
N ILE A 159 10.09 -6.01 6.32
CA ILE A 159 10.55 -6.89 5.26
C ILE A 159 9.42 -7.07 4.25
N LEU A 160 9.75 -6.94 2.95
CA LEU A 160 8.82 -7.26 1.89
C LEU A 160 8.50 -8.76 1.91
N TYR A 161 7.24 -9.08 2.08
CA TYR A 161 6.70 -10.42 1.92
C TYR A 161 6.09 -10.51 0.52
N PRO A 162 6.73 -11.22 -0.42
CA PRO A 162 6.28 -11.26 -1.79
C PRO A 162 4.97 -12.03 -1.90
N GLY A 163 4.00 -11.40 -2.55
CA GLY A 163 2.81 -12.03 -3.09
C GLY A 163 2.85 -11.96 -4.60
N GLU A 164 1.69 -12.06 -5.24
CA GLU A 164 1.50 -11.92 -6.67
C GLU A 164 0.62 -10.71 -7.03
N ALA A 165 0.36 -9.84 -6.04
CA ALA A 165 -0.49 -8.67 -6.22
C ALA A 165 0.22 -7.49 -6.90
N ASP A 166 1.54 -7.57 -7.11
CA ASP A 166 2.31 -6.60 -7.85
C ASP A 166 3.06 -7.26 -9.01
N GLY A 167 3.03 -6.62 -10.17
CA GLY A 167 3.66 -7.10 -11.39
C GLY A 167 3.97 -5.94 -12.34
N SER A 168 4.56 -6.23 -13.49
CA SER A 168 4.72 -5.22 -14.53
C SER A 168 3.35 -4.83 -15.11
N PRO A 169 3.07 -3.53 -15.31
CA PRO A 169 1.79 -3.10 -15.83
C PRO A 169 1.60 -3.63 -17.27
N THR A 170 0.50 -4.30 -17.52
CA THR A 170 0.12 -4.77 -18.86
C THR A 170 -0.56 -3.68 -19.69
N VAL A 171 -0.95 -2.59 -19.03
CA VAL A 171 -1.62 -1.43 -19.64
C VAL A 171 -1.04 -0.12 -19.14
N SER A 172 -1.08 0.92 -19.95
CA SER A 172 -0.83 2.29 -19.51
C SER A 172 -2.05 2.86 -18.79
N SER A 173 -1.88 4.00 -18.06
CA SER A 173 -3.01 4.72 -17.45
C SER A 173 -4.09 5.11 -18.47
N LYS A 174 -3.72 5.43 -19.70
CA LYS A 174 -4.67 5.75 -20.77
C LYS A 174 -5.47 4.52 -21.22
N GLU A 175 -4.81 3.41 -21.42
CA GLU A 175 -5.48 2.14 -21.77
C GLU A 175 -6.35 1.64 -20.65
N LEU A 176 -5.90 1.77 -19.39
CA LEU A 176 -6.69 1.45 -18.21
C LEU A 176 -7.96 2.31 -18.14
N SER A 177 -7.88 3.62 -18.41
CA SER A 177 -9.06 4.50 -18.49
C SER A 177 -10.07 3.98 -19.52
N CYS A 178 -9.62 3.60 -20.73
CA CYS A 178 -10.48 3.04 -21.75
C CYS A 178 -11.13 1.71 -21.34
N LEU A 179 -10.41 0.84 -20.64
CA LEU A 179 -10.96 -0.41 -20.11
C LEU A 179 -12.06 -0.15 -19.08
N LEU A 180 -11.84 0.80 -18.18
CA LEU A 180 -12.79 1.18 -17.14
C LEU A 180 -14.07 1.81 -17.68
N GLU A 181 -13.99 2.61 -18.76
CA GLU A 181 -15.16 3.16 -19.45
C GLU A 181 -16.01 2.04 -20.07
N LYS A 182 -15.39 1.07 -20.72
CA LYS A 182 -16.12 -0.10 -21.29
C LYS A 182 -16.81 -0.93 -20.20
N ALA A 183 -16.16 -1.13 -19.05
CA ALA A 183 -16.74 -1.86 -17.93
C ALA A 183 -17.96 -1.17 -17.32
N LYS A 184 -18.06 0.17 -17.40
CA LYS A 184 -19.26 0.93 -16.99
C LYS A 184 -20.45 0.73 -17.93
N ILE A 185 -20.20 0.67 -19.24
CA ILE A 185 -21.25 0.52 -20.27
C ILE A 185 -21.91 -0.87 -20.20
N VAL A 186 -21.18 -1.90 -19.78
CA VAL A 186 -21.73 -3.28 -19.70
C VAL A 186 -22.65 -3.47 -18.47
N LYS A 187 -22.62 -2.57 -17.48
CA LYS A 187 -23.38 -2.66 -16.22
C LYS A 187 -24.57 -1.70 -16.12
N THR A 188 -24.84 -0.93 -17.20
CA THR A 188 -26.07 -0.15 -17.42
C THR A 188 -26.99 -0.86 -18.36
#